data_e1df3c7dc1839717f19c39888d2668c7
#
_entry.id   e1df3c7dc1839717f19c39888d2668c7
#
_cell.length_a   1.000
_cell.length_b   1.000
_cell.length_c   1.000
_cell.angle_alpha   90.00
_cell.angle_beta   90.00
_cell.angle_gamma   90.00
#
_symmetry.space_group_name_H-M   'P 1'
#
loop_
_entity.id
_entity.type
_entity.pdbx_description
1 polymer ?
#
loop_
_entity_poly.entity_id
_entity_poly.type
_entity_poly.pdbx_seq_one_letter_code
_entity_poly.pdbx_strand_id
1 'polypeptide(L)'
;MIEYHKTLNPTLWINNKLIPEVKNKLIEIYQTFINKLKENEIPIEVIDVLLLGSNASYNYTNNSDIDLHIVTDFEDLGLNNTLAQIFYNNEKSKFNDDYDISIKGLPVEVYIEDINAGTKSNGIYSLLQDKWLKFPEYNPPKEVDYSFLLNVYQNKINNALQGTPEQIKSTINEIKMLRKISLMNDGEYSKGNLVFKELRNNGSIDNLYNKLYELTSKELSLEKLII
;
A
#
# COMPACT_ATOMS: atom_id res chain seq x y z
N MET A 1 13.96 -9.54 4.00
CA MET A 1 14.71 -8.60 4.87
C MET A 1 14.53 -7.20 4.31
N ILE A 2 14.30 -6.17 5.14
CA ILE A 2 14.26 -4.79 4.65
C ILE A 2 15.67 -4.36 4.32
N GLU A 3 15.91 -4.00 3.07
CA GLU A 3 17.15 -3.42 2.61
C GLU A 3 17.14 -1.91 2.88
N TYR A 4 18.30 -1.33 3.19
CA TYR A 4 18.46 0.10 3.37
C TYR A 4 19.63 0.58 2.51
N HIS A 5 19.29 1.41 1.54
CA HIS A 5 20.24 1.84 0.52
C HIS A 5 20.85 3.19 0.86
N LYS A 6 22.05 3.46 0.35
CA LYS A 6 22.73 4.77 0.52
C LYS A 6 22.19 5.84 -0.44
N THR A 7 21.44 5.43 -1.46
CA THR A 7 20.88 6.29 -2.49
C THR A 7 19.40 5.99 -2.68
N LEU A 8 18.65 6.93 -3.19
CA LEU A 8 17.30 6.70 -3.68
C LEU A 8 17.32 5.65 -4.79
N ASN A 9 16.17 5.01 -5.05
CA ASN A 9 16.05 3.95 -6.06
C ASN A 9 16.50 4.45 -7.45
N PRO A 10 17.63 3.95 -7.99
CA PRO A 10 18.18 4.43 -9.25
C PRO A 10 17.30 4.13 -10.47
N THR A 11 16.30 3.24 -10.32
CA THR A 11 15.28 2.99 -11.35
C THR A 11 14.37 4.19 -11.54
N LEU A 12 14.15 5.00 -10.49
CA LEU A 12 13.26 6.15 -10.48
C LEU A 12 14.00 7.48 -10.41
N TRP A 13 15.16 7.52 -9.74
CA TRP A 13 15.84 8.76 -9.37
C TRP A 13 17.26 8.86 -9.93
N ILE A 14 17.62 10.03 -10.46
CA ILE A 14 18.99 10.40 -10.82
C ILE A 14 19.31 11.74 -10.16
N ASN A 15 20.39 11.80 -9.39
CA ASN A 15 20.81 13.04 -8.66
C ASN A 15 19.66 13.65 -7.85
N ASN A 16 18.88 12.82 -7.16
CA ASN A 16 17.71 13.21 -6.34
C ASN A 16 16.56 13.85 -7.14
N LYS A 17 16.57 13.76 -8.44
CA LYS A 17 15.50 14.18 -9.34
C LYS A 17 14.83 12.97 -9.95
N LEU A 18 13.52 13.04 -10.10
CA LEU A 18 12.76 11.99 -10.78
C LEU A 18 13.17 11.92 -12.26
N ILE A 19 13.40 10.72 -12.77
CA ILE A 19 13.73 10.49 -14.18
C ILE A 19 12.58 11.04 -15.04
N PRO A 20 12.82 11.86 -16.06
CA PRO A 20 11.76 12.51 -16.84
C PRO A 20 10.74 11.54 -17.45
N GLU A 21 11.20 10.40 -17.94
CA GLU A 21 10.33 9.34 -18.48
C GLU A 21 9.40 8.77 -17.40
N VAL A 22 9.91 8.52 -16.18
CA VAL A 22 9.15 8.06 -15.03
C VAL A 22 8.13 9.10 -14.63
N LYS A 23 8.54 10.36 -14.52
CA LYS A 23 7.66 11.48 -14.19
C LYS A 23 6.49 11.58 -15.18
N ASN A 24 6.76 11.56 -16.49
CA ASN A 24 5.74 11.66 -17.52
C ASN A 24 4.74 10.49 -17.42
N LYS A 25 5.22 9.28 -17.15
CA LYS A 25 4.35 8.12 -17.01
C LYS A 25 3.48 8.20 -15.75
N LEU A 26 4.01 8.68 -14.63
CA LEU A 26 3.23 8.90 -13.41
C LEU A 26 2.16 9.99 -13.62
N ILE A 27 2.47 11.03 -14.38
CA ILE A 27 1.49 12.06 -14.78
C ILE A 27 0.37 11.44 -15.62
N GLU A 28 0.69 10.62 -16.60
CA GLU A 28 -0.29 9.91 -17.43
C GLU A 28 -1.20 9.00 -16.60
N ILE A 29 -0.63 8.27 -15.62
CA ILE A 29 -1.39 7.38 -14.74
C ILE A 29 -2.42 8.15 -13.91
N TYR A 30 -1.99 9.21 -13.20
CA TYR A 30 -2.95 9.97 -12.39
C TYR A 30 -4.02 10.65 -13.24
N GLN A 31 -3.68 11.17 -14.43
CA GLN A 31 -4.62 11.76 -15.35
C GLN A 31 -5.65 10.75 -15.84
N THR A 32 -5.24 9.53 -16.15
CA THR A 32 -6.13 8.42 -16.52
C THR A 32 -7.13 8.13 -15.40
N PHE A 33 -6.66 8.08 -14.16
CA PHE A 33 -7.53 7.86 -13.00
C PHE A 33 -8.54 9.02 -12.82
N ILE A 34 -8.07 10.27 -12.88
CA ILE A 34 -8.93 11.46 -12.76
C ILE A 34 -9.98 11.52 -13.89
N ASN A 35 -9.58 11.18 -15.13
CA ASN A 35 -10.53 11.14 -16.25
C ASN A 35 -11.61 10.09 -16.01
N LYS A 36 -11.27 8.90 -15.49
CA LYS A 36 -12.25 7.87 -15.13
C LYS A 36 -13.23 8.34 -14.06
N LEU A 37 -12.78 9.11 -13.05
CA LEU A 37 -13.68 9.71 -12.07
C LEU A 37 -14.62 10.72 -12.71
N LYS A 38 -14.10 11.59 -13.58
CA LYS A 38 -14.92 12.60 -14.29
C LYS A 38 -15.93 11.99 -15.25
N GLU A 39 -15.58 10.91 -15.94
CA GLU A 39 -16.50 10.14 -16.80
C GLU A 39 -17.68 9.56 -16.00
N ASN A 40 -17.46 9.24 -14.73
CA ASN A 40 -18.47 8.78 -13.78
C ASN A 40 -19.16 9.94 -13.03
N GLU A 41 -18.96 11.19 -13.47
CA GLU A 41 -19.53 12.41 -12.86
C GLU A 41 -19.11 12.59 -11.37
N ILE A 42 -17.95 12.02 -10.98
CA ILE A 42 -17.41 12.15 -9.64
C ILE A 42 -16.59 13.43 -9.55
N PRO A 43 -17.00 14.40 -8.72
CA PRO A 43 -16.24 15.64 -8.57
C PRO A 43 -14.92 15.37 -7.86
N ILE A 44 -13.84 15.88 -8.43
CA ILE A 44 -12.51 15.87 -7.80
C ILE A 44 -11.70 17.07 -8.30
N GLU A 45 -11.18 17.85 -7.37
CA GLU A 45 -10.18 18.87 -7.62
C GLU A 45 -8.82 18.36 -7.10
N VAL A 46 -7.85 18.25 -8.01
CA VAL A 46 -6.49 17.77 -7.65
C VAL A 46 -5.67 18.95 -7.15
N ILE A 47 -5.30 18.91 -5.89
CA ILE A 47 -4.45 19.92 -5.24
C ILE A 47 -2.99 19.64 -5.51
N ASP A 48 -2.56 18.37 -5.34
CA ASP A 48 -1.21 17.90 -5.66
C ASP A 48 -1.21 16.39 -5.95
N VAL A 49 -0.12 15.91 -6.51
CA VAL A 49 0.13 14.48 -6.71
C VAL A 49 1.48 14.17 -6.08
N LEU A 50 1.47 13.30 -5.09
CA LEU A 50 2.64 13.00 -4.27
C LEU A 50 3.18 11.60 -4.56
N LEU A 51 4.50 11.50 -4.62
CA LEU A 51 5.21 10.24 -4.59
C LEU A 51 5.74 10.02 -3.18
N LEU A 52 5.32 8.92 -2.56
CA LEU A 52 5.56 8.58 -1.16
C LEU A 52 6.21 7.21 -1.01
N GLY A 53 6.21 6.70 0.21
CA GLY A 53 6.56 5.33 0.53
C GLY A 53 8.04 5.01 0.42
N SER A 54 8.34 3.74 0.24
CA SER A 54 9.73 3.24 0.23
C SER A 54 10.51 3.72 -0.99
N ASN A 55 9.85 3.88 -2.14
CA ASN A 55 10.47 4.38 -3.37
C ASN A 55 10.73 5.89 -3.37
N ALA A 56 10.17 6.64 -2.41
CA ALA A 56 10.53 8.03 -2.10
C ALA A 56 11.49 8.12 -0.89
N SER A 57 12.17 7.02 -0.54
CA SER A 57 13.07 6.92 0.60
C SER A 57 14.24 5.98 0.30
N TYR A 58 14.97 5.58 1.33
CA TYR A 58 16.16 4.71 1.25
C TYR A 58 15.88 3.24 1.56
N ASN A 59 14.63 2.88 1.87
CA ASN A 59 14.21 1.54 2.31
C ASN A 59 13.40 0.78 1.25
N TYR A 60 13.60 1.13 -0.03
CA TYR A 60 13.01 0.41 -1.15
C TYR A 60 13.61 -0.98 -1.31
N THR A 61 12.86 -1.87 -1.93
CA THR A 61 13.27 -3.22 -2.34
C THR A 61 12.82 -3.47 -3.77
N ASN A 62 13.23 -4.57 -4.35
CA ASN A 62 12.76 -4.98 -5.69
C ASN A 62 11.24 -5.25 -5.75
N ASN A 63 10.61 -5.44 -4.59
CA ASN A 63 9.16 -5.68 -4.46
C ASN A 63 8.43 -4.44 -3.91
N SER A 64 9.06 -3.28 -3.90
CA SER A 64 8.44 -2.04 -3.44
C SER A 64 7.55 -1.46 -4.51
N ASP A 65 6.31 -1.15 -4.13
CA ASP A 65 5.34 -0.45 -4.96
C ASP A 65 5.71 1.03 -5.10
N ILE A 66 5.26 1.67 -6.16
CA ILE A 66 5.29 3.13 -6.31
C ILE A 66 3.98 3.68 -5.76
N ASP A 67 4.03 4.29 -4.58
CA ASP A 67 2.86 4.87 -3.92
C ASP A 67 2.57 6.27 -4.50
N LEU A 68 1.55 6.36 -5.36
CA LEU A 68 1.12 7.60 -6.02
C LEU A 68 -0.14 8.14 -5.35
N HIS A 69 -0.01 9.21 -4.57
CA HIS A 69 -1.08 9.82 -3.80
C HIS A 69 -1.63 11.07 -4.50
N ILE A 70 -2.90 11.06 -4.85
CA ILE A 70 -3.63 12.20 -5.37
C ILE A 70 -4.26 12.93 -4.20
N VAL A 71 -3.82 14.14 -3.95
CA VAL A 71 -4.32 14.98 -2.84
C VAL A 71 -5.48 15.81 -3.32
N THR A 72 -6.59 15.75 -2.60
CA THR A 72 -7.82 16.52 -2.83
C THR A 72 -8.43 16.93 -1.51
N ASP A 73 -9.37 17.86 -1.53
CA ASP A 73 -10.17 18.17 -0.34
C ASP A 73 -11.41 17.26 -0.31
N PHE A 74 -11.58 16.49 0.75
CA PHE A 74 -12.73 15.61 0.87
C PHE A 74 -14.04 16.36 1.14
N GLU A 75 -13.96 17.62 1.57
CA GLU A 75 -15.14 18.47 1.74
C GLU A 75 -15.82 18.79 0.40
N ASP A 76 -15.07 18.78 -0.73
CA ASP A 76 -15.60 19.02 -2.08
C ASP A 76 -16.66 18.01 -2.50
N LEU A 77 -16.67 16.80 -1.94
CA LEU A 77 -17.74 15.83 -2.18
C LEU A 77 -19.07 16.17 -1.50
N GLY A 78 -19.11 17.13 -0.59
CA GLY A 78 -20.28 17.43 0.22
C GLY A 78 -20.70 16.27 1.16
N LEU A 79 -19.80 15.34 1.41
CA LEU A 79 -19.96 14.21 2.32
C LEU A 79 -19.17 14.47 3.59
N ASN A 80 -19.50 13.75 4.67
CA ASN A 80 -18.60 13.76 5.82
C ASN A 80 -17.30 12.98 5.48
N ASN A 81 -16.19 13.34 6.15
CA ASN A 81 -14.86 12.79 5.84
C ASN A 81 -14.80 11.25 5.85
N THR A 82 -15.57 10.58 6.71
CA THR A 82 -15.62 9.12 6.76
C THR A 82 -16.25 8.53 5.50
N LEU A 83 -17.36 9.10 5.02
CA LEU A 83 -18.02 8.66 3.79
C LEU A 83 -17.17 8.99 2.55
N ALA A 84 -16.57 10.17 2.49
CA ALA A 84 -15.65 10.56 1.44
C ALA A 84 -14.45 9.60 1.37
N GLN A 85 -13.86 9.25 2.51
CA GLN A 85 -12.77 8.27 2.58
C GLN A 85 -13.18 6.89 2.07
N ILE A 86 -14.36 6.39 2.47
CA ILE A 86 -14.88 5.10 2.01
C ILE A 86 -15.11 5.14 0.50
N PHE A 87 -15.73 6.20 0.01
CA PHE A 87 -16.03 6.40 -1.40
C PHE A 87 -14.76 6.39 -2.26
N TYR A 88 -13.79 7.25 -1.95
CA TYR A 88 -12.54 7.34 -2.70
C TYR A 88 -11.69 6.06 -2.57
N ASN A 89 -11.73 5.38 -1.42
CA ASN A 89 -11.07 4.07 -1.26
C ASN A 89 -11.67 3.01 -2.18
N ASN A 90 -12.99 3.02 -2.41
CA ASN A 90 -13.62 2.11 -3.35
C ASN A 90 -13.21 2.41 -4.79
N GLU A 91 -13.21 3.68 -5.19
CA GLU A 91 -12.82 4.08 -6.56
C GLU A 91 -11.34 3.77 -6.84
N LYS A 92 -10.44 4.04 -5.86
CA LYS A 92 -9.03 3.65 -6.00
C LYS A 92 -8.85 2.13 -6.10
N SER A 93 -9.60 1.36 -5.29
CA SER A 93 -9.52 -0.11 -5.33
C SER A 93 -9.95 -0.65 -6.68
N LYS A 94 -11.06 -0.16 -7.22
CA LYS A 94 -11.49 -0.51 -8.58
C LYS A 94 -10.42 -0.21 -9.63
N PHE A 95 -9.80 0.96 -9.55
CA PHE A 95 -8.75 1.34 -10.50
C PHE A 95 -7.53 0.43 -10.40
N ASN A 96 -7.05 0.17 -9.20
CA ASN A 96 -5.89 -0.71 -8.98
C ASN A 96 -6.19 -2.18 -9.30
N ASP A 97 -7.46 -2.61 -9.21
CA ASP A 97 -7.89 -3.96 -9.59
C ASP A 97 -8.11 -4.09 -11.12
N ASP A 98 -8.58 -3.01 -11.79
CA ASP A 98 -8.82 -2.99 -13.24
C ASP A 98 -7.51 -2.91 -14.06
N TYR A 99 -6.44 -2.38 -13.48
CA TYR A 99 -5.18 -2.13 -14.18
C TYR A 99 -3.98 -2.68 -13.40
N ASP A 100 -3.21 -3.54 -14.04
CA ASP A 100 -1.88 -4.00 -13.57
C ASP A 100 -0.80 -3.05 -14.12
N ILE A 101 -0.61 -1.93 -13.43
CA ILE A 101 0.29 -0.86 -13.89
C ILE A 101 1.66 -1.04 -13.25
N SER A 102 2.71 -1.02 -14.08
CA SER A 102 4.08 -1.01 -13.58
C SER A 102 4.96 -0.02 -14.34
N ILE A 103 5.96 0.55 -13.66
CA ILE A 103 7.02 1.38 -14.23
C ILE A 103 8.35 0.69 -14.00
N LYS A 104 9.01 0.26 -15.08
CA LYS A 104 10.30 -0.46 -15.04
C LYS A 104 10.27 -1.67 -14.09
N GLY A 105 9.13 -2.38 -14.06
CA GLY A 105 8.91 -3.58 -13.23
C GLY A 105 8.50 -3.30 -11.78
N LEU A 106 8.36 -2.05 -11.38
CA LEU A 106 7.82 -1.67 -10.06
C LEU A 106 6.32 -1.41 -10.20
N PRO A 107 5.45 -2.12 -9.46
CA PRO A 107 4.01 -1.86 -9.45
C PRO A 107 3.70 -0.43 -9.04
N VAL A 108 2.63 0.14 -9.60
CA VAL A 108 2.15 1.48 -9.23
C VAL A 108 0.78 1.34 -8.57
N GLU A 109 0.68 1.80 -7.33
CA GLU A 109 -0.58 1.90 -6.62
C GLU A 109 -1.02 3.35 -6.50
N VAL A 110 -2.24 3.63 -6.99
CA VAL A 110 -2.85 4.97 -6.88
C VAL A 110 -3.64 5.04 -5.59
N TYR A 111 -3.50 6.15 -4.87
CA TYR A 111 -4.24 6.48 -3.66
C TYR A 111 -4.91 7.84 -3.79
N ILE A 112 -6.01 8.07 -3.08
CA ILE A 112 -6.60 9.40 -2.88
C ILE A 112 -6.44 9.74 -1.40
N GLU A 113 -5.93 10.93 -1.13
CA GLU A 113 -5.63 11.42 0.21
C GLU A 113 -6.28 12.77 0.45
N ASP A 114 -6.92 12.92 1.62
CA ASP A 114 -7.43 14.21 2.07
C ASP A 114 -6.27 15.15 2.39
N ILE A 115 -6.34 16.39 1.92
CA ILE A 115 -5.35 17.42 2.24
C ILE A 115 -5.16 17.61 3.75
N ASN A 116 -6.21 17.35 4.54
CA ASN A 116 -6.21 17.48 5.98
C ASN A 116 -5.68 16.23 6.71
N ALA A 117 -5.37 15.14 6.01
CA ALA A 117 -4.93 13.88 6.63
C ALA A 117 -3.55 13.94 7.29
N GLY A 118 -2.72 14.92 6.91
CA GLY A 118 -1.37 15.07 7.45
C GLY A 118 -0.44 13.93 7.04
N THR A 119 -0.03 13.92 5.78
CA THR A 119 0.82 12.89 5.17
C THR A 119 2.06 12.57 6.00
N LYS A 120 2.18 11.33 6.46
CA LYS A 120 3.33 10.85 7.23
C LYS A 120 4.19 9.94 6.36
N SER A 121 5.25 10.48 5.78
CA SER A 121 6.26 9.71 5.05
C SER A 121 7.67 10.23 5.35
N ASN A 122 8.68 9.39 5.18
CA ASN A 122 10.08 9.83 5.31
C ASN A 122 10.44 10.78 4.18
N GLY A 123 10.08 10.46 2.93
CA GLY A 123 10.20 11.32 1.77
C GLY A 123 8.84 11.67 1.19
N ILE A 124 8.65 12.91 0.74
CA ILE A 124 7.45 13.40 0.07
C ILE A 124 7.88 14.23 -1.14
N TYR A 125 7.61 13.74 -2.34
CA TYR A 125 7.91 14.44 -3.58
C TYR A 125 6.63 14.87 -4.28
N SER A 126 6.50 16.16 -4.58
CA SER A 126 5.40 16.66 -5.39
C SER A 126 5.71 16.47 -6.87
N LEU A 127 4.87 15.69 -7.53
CA LEU A 127 4.97 15.44 -8.97
C LEU A 127 4.57 16.67 -9.78
N LEU A 128 3.55 17.43 -9.33
CA LEU A 128 3.08 18.62 -10.03
C LEU A 128 4.04 19.79 -9.89
N GLN A 129 4.65 19.97 -8.71
CA GLN A 129 5.62 21.03 -8.48
C GLN A 129 7.05 20.64 -8.85
N ASP A 130 7.29 19.35 -9.20
CA ASP A 130 8.60 18.79 -9.55
C ASP A 130 9.68 19.04 -8.49
N LYS A 131 9.31 18.87 -7.21
CA LYS A 131 10.22 19.11 -6.10
C LYS A 131 9.92 18.24 -4.88
N TRP A 132 10.92 18.08 -4.05
CA TRP A 132 10.75 17.52 -2.72
C TRP A 132 10.03 18.53 -1.81
N LEU A 133 8.90 18.11 -1.24
CA LEU A 133 8.26 18.83 -0.13
C LEU A 133 8.94 18.46 1.18
N LYS A 134 9.37 17.20 1.29
CA LYS A 134 10.21 16.68 2.37
C LYS A 134 11.24 15.73 1.77
N PHE A 135 12.51 16.12 1.81
CA PHE A 135 13.58 15.22 1.38
C PHE A 135 13.77 14.11 2.42
N PRO A 136 13.93 12.83 2.03
CA PRO A 136 14.05 11.75 2.98
C PRO A 136 15.35 11.84 3.80
N GLU A 137 15.22 11.57 5.09
CA GLU A 137 16.36 11.47 5.98
C GLU A 137 17.00 10.07 5.85
N TYR A 138 18.35 10.06 5.71
CA TYR A 138 19.11 8.83 5.75
C TYR A 138 19.34 8.42 7.21
N ASN A 139 18.48 7.56 7.71
CA ASN A 139 18.55 7.06 9.07
C ASN A 139 18.38 5.53 9.06
N PRO A 140 19.47 4.78 8.72
CA PRO A 140 19.40 3.34 8.68
C PRO A 140 19.07 2.80 10.08
N PRO A 141 18.08 1.89 10.18
CA PRO A 141 17.72 1.33 11.46
C PRO A 141 18.88 0.50 12.01
N LYS A 142 18.94 0.40 13.34
CA LYS A 142 19.74 -0.65 13.98
C LYS A 142 19.20 -2.00 13.55
N GLU A 143 20.09 -2.98 13.43
CA GLU A 143 19.68 -4.34 13.16
C GLU A 143 18.65 -4.81 14.21
N VAL A 144 17.50 -5.25 13.75
CA VAL A 144 16.40 -5.68 14.61
C VAL A 144 16.16 -7.17 14.38
N ASP A 145 16.47 -7.98 15.37
CA ASP A 145 16.12 -9.41 15.32
C ASP A 145 14.59 -9.57 15.59
N TYR A 146 13.90 -10.04 14.57
CA TYR A 146 12.47 -10.37 14.61
C TYR A 146 12.19 -11.84 14.28
N SER A 147 13.21 -12.66 14.17
CA SER A 147 13.14 -14.07 13.75
C SER A 147 12.21 -14.91 14.63
N PHE A 148 12.30 -14.75 15.94
CA PHE A 148 11.40 -15.44 16.87
C PHE A 148 9.92 -15.07 16.62
N LEU A 149 9.64 -13.78 16.50
CA LEU A 149 8.27 -13.30 16.29
C LEU A 149 7.73 -13.74 14.90
N LEU A 150 8.58 -13.73 13.87
CA LEU A 150 8.25 -14.26 12.55
C LEU A 150 7.84 -15.73 12.62
N ASN A 151 8.63 -16.55 13.29
CA ASN A 151 8.33 -17.98 13.46
C ASN A 151 7.01 -18.22 14.20
N VAL A 152 6.71 -17.41 15.22
CA VAL A 152 5.42 -17.48 15.94
C VAL A 152 4.26 -17.24 14.99
N TYR A 153 4.31 -16.17 14.18
CA TYR A 153 3.23 -15.84 13.25
C TYR A 153 3.16 -16.80 12.06
N GLN A 154 4.29 -17.32 11.58
CA GLN A 154 4.30 -18.36 10.54
C GLN A 154 3.59 -19.63 11.01
N ASN A 155 3.83 -20.05 12.26
CA ASN A 155 3.14 -21.19 12.84
C ASN A 155 1.63 -20.93 13.02
N LYS A 156 1.24 -19.72 13.47
CA LYS A 156 -0.18 -19.33 13.54
C LYS A 156 -0.86 -19.39 12.18
N ILE A 157 -0.20 -18.90 11.14
CA ILE A 157 -0.71 -18.96 9.76
C ILE A 157 -0.88 -20.41 9.31
N ASN A 158 0.13 -21.25 9.49
CA ASN A 158 0.08 -22.66 9.11
C ASN A 158 -1.09 -23.39 9.79
N ASN A 159 -1.32 -23.12 11.07
CA ASN A 159 -2.44 -23.67 11.81
C ASN A 159 -3.80 -23.13 11.31
N ALA A 160 -3.90 -21.83 11.05
CA ALA A 160 -5.13 -21.20 10.56
C ALA A 160 -5.53 -21.70 9.17
N LEU A 161 -4.56 -21.98 8.29
CA LEU A 161 -4.81 -22.54 6.95
C LEU A 161 -5.47 -23.94 6.97
N GLN A 162 -5.36 -24.67 8.09
CA GLN A 162 -6.02 -25.96 8.32
C GLN A 162 -7.32 -25.82 9.12
N GLY A 163 -7.68 -24.59 9.53
CA GLY A 163 -8.81 -24.30 10.40
C GLY A 163 -10.07 -23.83 9.67
N THR A 164 -10.96 -23.22 10.46
CA THR A 164 -12.23 -22.64 9.98
C THR A 164 -12.06 -21.23 9.40
N PRO A 165 -13.03 -20.71 8.62
CA PRO A 165 -13.02 -19.33 8.15
C PRO A 165 -12.83 -18.30 9.29
N GLU A 166 -13.43 -18.54 10.46
CA GLU A 166 -13.30 -17.66 11.63
C GLU A 166 -11.86 -17.64 12.17
N GLN A 167 -11.19 -18.77 12.21
CA GLN A 167 -9.78 -18.87 12.63
C GLN A 167 -8.87 -18.14 11.67
N ILE A 168 -9.13 -18.24 10.36
CA ILE A 168 -8.38 -17.50 9.33
C ILE A 168 -8.60 -15.98 9.50
N LYS A 169 -9.86 -15.54 9.64
CA LYS A 169 -10.21 -14.12 9.87
C LYS A 169 -9.54 -13.58 11.12
N SER A 170 -9.56 -14.35 12.22
CA SER A 170 -8.89 -13.99 13.48
C SER A 170 -7.40 -13.78 13.28
N THR A 171 -6.72 -14.71 12.59
CA THR A 171 -5.28 -14.63 12.32
C THR A 171 -4.92 -13.42 11.43
N ILE A 172 -5.71 -13.16 10.39
CA ILE A 172 -5.55 -11.96 9.55
C ILE A 172 -5.65 -10.69 10.40
N ASN A 173 -6.66 -10.62 11.27
CA ASN A 173 -6.87 -9.47 12.13
C ASN A 173 -5.74 -9.28 13.15
N GLU A 174 -5.21 -10.36 13.73
CA GLU A 174 -4.04 -10.31 14.62
C GLU A 174 -2.81 -9.76 13.89
N ILE A 175 -2.55 -10.20 12.66
CA ILE A 175 -1.42 -9.73 11.85
C ILE A 175 -1.57 -8.24 11.51
N LYS A 176 -2.79 -7.80 11.14
CA LYS A 176 -3.10 -6.38 10.89
C LYS A 176 -2.91 -5.54 12.15
N MET A 177 -3.37 -6.04 13.29
CA MET A 177 -3.25 -5.35 14.58
C MET A 177 -1.80 -5.27 15.03
N LEU A 178 -1.02 -6.34 14.86
CA LEU A 178 0.42 -6.35 15.13
C LEU A 178 1.11 -5.23 14.37
N ARG A 179 0.86 -5.12 13.04
CA ARG A 179 1.41 -4.04 12.21
C ARG A 179 0.99 -2.67 12.73
N LYS A 180 -0.31 -2.47 12.94
CA LYS A 180 -0.87 -1.17 13.36
C LYS A 180 -0.25 -0.69 14.67
N ILE A 181 -0.24 -1.53 15.69
CA ILE A 181 0.31 -1.18 17.02
C ILE A 181 1.82 -0.91 16.92
N SER A 182 2.54 -1.76 16.21
CA SER A 182 3.98 -1.63 16.04
C SER A 182 4.38 -0.35 15.31
N LEU A 183 3.65 0.02 14.26
CA LEU A 183 3.86 1.29 13.55
C LEU A 183 3.59 2.51 14.44
N MET A 184 2.55 2.44 15.29
CA MET A 184 2.19 3.55 16.18
C MET A 184 3.22 3.77 17.28
N ASN A 185 3.79 2.70 17.83
CA ASN A 185 4.69 2.76 18.98
C ASN A 185 6.16 2.96 18.58
N ASP A 186 6.64 2.16 17.62
CA ASP A 186 8.06 2.03 17.32
C ASP A 186 8.40 2.37 15.84
N GLY A 187 7.38 2.77 15.07
CA GLY A 187 7.54 3.18 13.68
C GLY A 187 7.81 2.05 12.69
N GLU A 188 8.32 2.42 11.52
CA GLU A 188 8.42 1.54 10.35
C GLU A 188 9.36 0.34 10.56
N TYR A 189 10.38 0.47 11.38
CA TYR A 189 11.37 -0.58 11.68
C TYR A 189 11.04 -1.39 12.93
N SER A 190 9.83 -1.24 13.46
CA SER A 190 9.35 -2.06 14.57
C SER A 190 9.27 -3.55 14.20
N LYS A 191 9.54 -4.42 15.17
CA LYS A 191 9.53 -5.89 14.96
C LYS A 191 8.25 -6.38 14.31
N GLY A 192 7.10 -5.89 14.76
CA GLY A 192 5.81 -6.32 14.22
C GLY A 192 5.57 -5.84 12.78
N ASN A 193 6.02 -4.64 12.41
CA ASN A 193 5.94 -4.20 11.02
C ASN A 193 6.90 -4.97 10.11
N LEU A 194 8.11 -5.30 10.60
CA LEU A 194 9.08 -6.12 9.87
C LEU A 194 8.52 -7.53 9.61
N VAL A 195 7.93 -8.15 10.63
CA VAL A 195 7.22 -9.45 10.51
C VAL A 195 6.10 -9.35 9.48
N PHE A 196 5.26 -8.32 9.55
CA PHE A 196 4.19 -8.12 8.58
C PHE A 196 4.73 -8.05 7.14
N LYS A 197 5.77 -7.25 6.90
CA LYS A 197 6.40 -7.10 5.58
C LYS A 197 6.97 -8.44 5.08
N GLU A 198 7.61 -9.21 5.94
CA GLU A 198 8.15 -10.53 5.59
C GLU A 198 7.04 -11.53 5.24
N LEU A 199 5.96 -11.59 6.04
CA LEU A 199 4.80 -12.44 5.80
C LEU A 199 4.04 -12.07 4.52
N ARG A 200 4.02 -10.78 4.15
CA ARG A 200 3.48 -10.31 2.88
C ARG A 200 4.40 -10.74 1.72
N ASN A 201 5.68 -10.48 1.83
CA ASN A 201 6.64 -10.73 0.76
C ASN A 201 6.82 -12.22 0.44
N ASN A 202 6.64 -13.11 1.43
CA ASN A 202 6.70 -14.56 1.21
C ASN A 202 5.34 -15.19 0.82
N GLY A 203 4.29 -14.37 0.59
CA GLY A 203 2.96 -14.80 0.18
C GLY A 203 2.10 -15.42 1.28
N SER A 204 2.56 -15.45 2.53
CA SER A 204 1.82 -16.10 3.64
C SER A 204 0.48 -15.39 3.91
N ILE A 205 0.43 -14.06 3.78
CA ILE A 205 -0.80 -13.29 3.96
C ILE A 205 -1.77 -13.56 2.81
N ASP A 206 -1.28 -13.62 1.57
CA ASP A 206 -2.11 -13.90 0.39
C ASP A 206 -2.72 -15.30 0.46
N ASN A 207 -1.95 -16.27 0.96
CA ASN A 207 -2.46 -17.64 1.18
C ASN A 207 -3.63 -17.67 2.17
N LEU A 208 -3.61 -16.85 3.25
CA LEU A 208 -4.74 -16.71 4.17
C LEU A 208 -5.98 -16.13 3.48
N TYR A 209 -5.81 -15.07 2.69
CA TYR A 209 -6.94 -14.46 1.97
C TYR A 209 -7.53 -15.41 0.92
N ASN A 210 -6.69 -16.07 0.14
CA ASN A 210 -7.12 -17.03 -0.87
C ASN A 210 -7.89 -18.20 -0.23
N LYS A 211 -7.38 -18.73 0.88
CA LYS A 211 -8.05 -19.80 1.62
C LYS A 211 -9.38 -19.37 2.22
N LEU A 212 -9.42 -18.17 2.79
CA LEU A 212 -10.66 -17.60 3.32
C LEU A 212 -11.71 -17.42 2.23
N TYR A 213 -11.29 -16.88 1.07
CA TYR A 213 -12.18 -16.72 -0.10
C TYR A 213 -12.73 -18.06 -0.56
N GLU A 214 -11.87 -19.07 -0.73
CA GLU A 214 -12.27 -20.42 -1.12
C GLU A 214 -13.34 -21.00 -0.19
N LEU A 215 -13.07 -21.00 1.14
CA LEU A 215 -13.96 -21.58 2.13
C LEU A 215 -15.30 -20.82 2.23
N THR A 216 -15.24 -19.48 2.24
CA THR A 216 -16.45 -18.65 2.33
C THR A 216 -17.30 -18.78 1.05
N SER A 217 -16.66 -18.82 -0.13
CA SER A 217 -17.38 -19.03 -1.39
C SER A 217 -18.06 -20.39 -1.44
N LYS A 218 -17.39 -21.43 -0.93
CA LYS A 218 -17.97 -22.77 -0.84
C LYS A 218 -19.15 -22.80 0.14
N GLU A 219 -19.05 -22.16 1.29
CA GLU A 219 -20.12 -22.07 2.29
C GLU A 219 -21.36 -21.35 1.75
N LEU A 220 -21.16 -20.28 0.96
CA LEU A 220 -22.24 -19.49 0.36
C LEU A 220 -22.81 -20.12 -0.92
N SER A 221 -22.18 -21.14 -1.47
CA SER A 221 -22.60 -21.82 -2.69
C SER A 221 -23.50 -23.00 -2.38
N LEU A 222 -24.58 -23.15 -3.16
CA LEU A 222 -25.39 -24.34 -3.15
C LEU A 222 -24.84 -25.33 -4.19
N GLU A 223 -24.18 -26.40 -3.76
CA GLU A 223 -23.72 -27.44 -4.67
C GLU A 223 -24.93 -28.16 -5.30
N LYS A 224 -24.90 -28.37 -6.62
CA LYS A 224 -25.90 -29.25 -7.26
C LYS A 224 -25.75 -30.65 -6.66
N LEU A 225 -26.81 -31.15 -6.02
CA LEU A 225 -26.94 -32.56 -5.72
C LEU A 225 -26.91 -33.30 -7.05
N ILE A 226 -25.83 -34.04 -7.30
CA ILE A 226 -25.82 -35.06 -8.38
C ILE A 226 -26.72 -36.17 -7.89
N ILE A 227 -27.97 -36.14 -8.37
CA ILE A 227 -28.93 -37.23 -8.21
C ILE A 227 -28.64 -38.33 -9.26
#